data_9871f7908c33f6fb98feb941fbf4eeee
#
_entry.id   9871f7908c33f6fb98feb941fbf4eeee
#
_cell.length_a   1.000
_cell.length_b   1.000
_cell.length_c   1.000
_cell.angle_alpha   90.00
_cell.angle_beta   90.00
_cell.angle_gamma   90.00
#
_symmetry.space_group_name_H-M   'P 1'
#
loop_
_entity.id
_entity.type
_entity.pdbx_description
1 polymer ?
#
loop_
_entity_poly.entity_id
_entity_poly.type
_entity_poly.pdbx_seq_one_letter_code
_entity_poly.pdbx_strand_id
1 'polypeptide(L)'
;MPGIVDAYIALLERYGTKTLGETMAPAVRYAERGIPHWEYMVDALDSDATRRQFDLYPPGGMDVFYEGGSLPRPGALLVQAGLANTLKRLASAENSASGNRLKGLRAGEAQAGFGSR
;
A
#
# COMPACT_ATOMS: atom_id res chain seq x y z
N MET A 1 -4.18 10.01 5.73
CA MET A 1 -5.56 9.79 6.19
C MET A 1 -5.75 8.31 6.49
N PRO A 2 -5.86 7.90 7.75
CA PRO A 2 -5.95 6.47 8.11
C PRO A 2 -7.25 5.78 7.66
N GLY A 3 -8.32 6.53 7.38
CA GLY A 3 -9.63 5.97 7.02
C GLY A 3 -9.84 5.54 5.56
N ILE A 4 -8.84 5.67 4.68
CA ILE A 4 -9.05 5.39 3.24
C ILE A 4 -9.29 3.90 2.96
N VAL A 5 -8.61 3.02 3.67
CA VAL A 5 -8.78 1.57 3.52
C VAL A 5 -10.16 1.14 3.99
N ASP A 6 -10.63 1.65 5.14
CA ASP A 6 -11.99 1.43 5.63
C ASP A 6 -13.04 1.92 4.63
N ALA A 7 -12.86 3.09 4.05
CA ALA A 7 -13.76 3.62 3.02
C ALA A 7 -13.86 2.68 1.79
N TYR A 8 -12.73 2.15 1.30
CA TYR A 8 -12.74 1.20 0.19
C TYR A 8 -13.40 -0.13 0.56
N ILE A 9 -13.17 -0.63 1.77
CA ILE A 9 -13.84 -1.83 2.27
C ILE A 9 -15.34 -1.60 2.37
N ALA A 10 -15.79 -0.47 2.92
CA ALA A 10 -17.20 -0.12 3.01
C ALA A 10 -17.90 0.00 1.63
N LEU A 11 -17.21 0.59 0.64
CA LEU A 11 -17.70 0.64 -0.74
C LEU A 11 -17.80 -0.77 -1.34
N LEU A 12 -16.79 -1.59 -1.14
CA LEU A 12 -16.77 -2.96 -1.64
C LEU A 12 -17.85 -3.82 -0.99
N GLU A 13 -18.11 -3.65 0.32
CA GLU A 13 -19.22 -4.31 1.03
C GLU A 13 -20.58 -3.93 0.44
N ARG A 14 -20.79 -2.65 0.21
CA ARG A 14 -22.13 -2.12 -0.14
C ARG A 14 -22.48 -2.28 -1.60
N TYR A 15 -21.49 -2.13 -2.48
CA TYR A 15 -21.71 -2.05 -3.93
C TYR A 15 -20.87 -3.03 -4.74
N GLY A 16 -19.85 -3.64 -4.13
CA GLY A 16 -18.91 -4.48 -4.85
C GLY A 16 -19.43 -5.90 -5.11
N THR A 17 -18.97 -6.47 -6.22
CA THR A 17 -19.22 -7.86 -6.61
C THR A 17 -17.95 -8.72 -6.57
N LYS A 18 -16.80 -8.09 -6.45
CA LYS A 18 -15.48 -8.71 -6.38
C LYS A 18 -15.03 -8.90 -4.95
N THR A 19 -14.08 -9.82 -4.72
CA THR A 19 -13.38 -9.95 -3.45
C THR A 19 -12.33 -8.84 -3.30
N LEU A 20 -11.89 -8.60 -2.07
CA LEU A 20 -10.79 -7.68 -1.80
C LEU A 20 -9.49 -8.17 -2.48
N GLY A 21 -9.24 -9.48 -2.43
CA GLY A 21 -8.10 -10.10 -3.11
C GLY A 21 -8.09 -9.87 -4.61
N GLU A 22 -9.25 -10.00 -5.29
CA GLU A 22 -9.37 -9.73 -6.72
C GLU A 22 -9.12 -8.26 -7.06
N THR A 23 -9.64 -7.34 -6.25
CA THR A 23 -9.49 -5.90 -6.48
C THR A 23 -8.08 -5.40 -6.20
N MET A 24 -7.39 -6.00 -5.23
CA MET A 24 -6.02 -5.61 -4.84
C MET A 24 -4.93 -6.32 -5.66
N ALA A 25 -5.25 -7.37 -6.40
CA ALA A 25 -4.25 -8.16 -7.13
C ALA A 25 -3.35 -7.33 -8.06
N PRO A 26 -3.83 -6.32 -8.81
CA PRO A 26 -2.96 -5.45 -9.60
C PRO A 26 -1.99 -4.63 -8.72
N ALA A 27 -2.49 -4.06 -7.61
CA ALA A 27 -1.67 -3.26 -6.70
C ALA A 27 -0.57 -4.11 -6.04
N VAL A 28 -0.89 -5.34 -5.63
CA VAL A 28 0.10 -6.30 -5.13
C VAL A 28 1.19 -6.55 -6.16
N ARG A 29 0.82 -6.82 -7.41
CA ARG A 29 1.80 -7.06 -8.49
C ARG A 29 2.72 -5.86 -8.72
N TYR A 30 2.18 -4.64 -8.72
CA TYR A 30 2.99 -3.43 -8.89
C TYR A 30 3.91 -3.19 -7.69
N ALA A 31 3.44 -3.43 -6.47
CA ALA A 31 4.26 -3.29 -5.28
C ALA A 31 5.40 -4.34 -5.23
N GLU A 32 5.17 -5.57 -5.72
CA GLU A 32 6.18 -6.63 -5.76
C GLU A 32 7.19 -6.50 -6.88
N ARG A 33 6.70 -6.17 -8.09
CA ARG A 33 7.55 -6.11 -9.28
C ARG A 33 8.18 -4.76 -9.49
N GLY A 34 7.67 -3.75 -8.79
CA GLY A 34 8.06 -2.36 -8.93
C GLY A 34 7.34 -1.63 -10.06
N ILE A 35 7.32 -0.34 -9.93
CA ILE A 35 6.92 0.62 -10.95
C ILE A 35 8.12 1.50 -11.29
N PRO A 36 8.31 1.91 -12.54
CA PRO A 36 9.43 2.79 -12.88
C PRO A 36 9.23 4.17 -12.26
N HIS A 37 10.29 4.73 -11.68
CA HIS A 37 10.29 6.13 -11.30
C HIS A 37 10.18 6.99 -12.57
N TRP A 38 9.15 7.84 -12.66
CA TRP A 38 9.04 8.81 -13.73
C TRP A 38 9.70 10.15 -13.33
N GLU A 39 10.06 10.96 -14.29
CA GLU A 39 10.83 12.19 -14.10
C GLU A 39 10.21 13.10 -13.04
N TYR A 40 8.93 13.41 -13.12
CA TYR A 40 8.24 14.25 -12.13
C TYR A 40 8.34 13.72 -10.70
N MET A 41 8.31 12.41 -10.52
CA MET A 41 8.51 11.80 -9.19
C MET A 41 9.95 12.00 -8.69
N VAL A 42 10.93 11.83 -9.57
CA VAL A 42 12.34 12.04 -9.24
C VAL A 42 12.57 13.51 -8.87
N ASP A 43 12.03 14.45 -9.64
CA ASP A 43 12.11 15.89 -9.36
C ASP A 43 11.48 16.24 -8.00
N ALA A 44 10.34 15.63 -7.66
CA ALA A 44 9.70 15.82 -6.36
C ALA A 44 10.54 15.25 -5.19
N LEU A 45 11.30 14.18 -5.42
CA LEU A 45 12.22 13.61 -4.44
C LEU A 45 13.53 14.42 -4.32
N ASP A 46 13.91 15.19 -5.32
CA ASP A 46 15.12 16.04 -5.32
C ASP A 46 14.94 17.35 -4.54
N SER A 47 14.02 17.38 -3.62
CA SER A 47 13.75 18.54 -2.76
C SER A 47 14.29 18.31 -1.34
N ASP A 48 15.05 19.27 -0.82
CA ASP A 48 15.50 19.25 0.58
C ASP A 48 14.34 19.19 1.57
N ALA A 49 13.19 19.79 1.23
CA ALA A 49 12.00 19.73 2.05
C ALA A 49 11.44 18.30 2.12
N THR A 50 11.39 17.60 0.98
CA THR A 50 10.94 16.20 0.90
C THR A 50 11.89 15.29 1.67
N ARG A 51 13.21 15.44 1.50
CA ARG A 51 14.21 14.67 2.25
C ARG A 51 14.04 14.86 3.76
N ARG A 52 13.94 16.10 4.23
CA ARG A 52 13.70 16.39 5.66
C ARG A 52 12.41 15.79 6.20
N GLN A 53 11.33 15.77 5.42
CA GLN A 53 10.09 15.13 5.84
C GLN A 53 10.25 13.62 6.02
N PHE A 54 10.94 12.94 5.12
CA PHE A 54 11.18 11.51 5.24
C PHE A 54 12.13 11.14 6.38
N ASP A 55 13.08 12.02 6.73
CA ASP A 55 13.95 11.85 7.91
C ASP A 55 13.19 12.06 9.23
N LEU A 56 12.29 13.07 9.27
CA LEU A 56 11.55 13.44 10.48
C LEU A 56 10.40 12.48 10.82
N TYR A 57 9.83 11.81 9.83
CA TYR A 57 8.66 10.94 10.01
C TYR A 57 8.98 9.49 9.65
N PRO A 58 9.73 8.77 10.51
CA PRO A 58 9.97 7.34 10.32
C PRO A 58 8.66 6.53 10.49
N PRO A 59 8.65 5.29 9.99
CA PRO A 59 9.76 4.61 9.38
C PRO A 59 9.76 4.67 7.85
N GLY A 60 10.95 4.85 7.29
CA GLY A 60 11.27 4.25 6.03
C GLY A 60 10.96 5.01 4.74
N GLY A 61 10.59 6.29 4.77
CA GLY A 61 10.46 7.05 3.53
C GLY A 61 11.76 7.10 2.74
N MET A 62 12.89 7.33 3.41
CA MET A 62 14.21 7.30 2.79
C MET A 62 14.56 5.92 2.25
N ASP A 63 14.28 4.85 2.99
CA ASP A 63 14.58 3.48 2.58
C ASP A 63 13.74 3.01 1.39
N VAL A 64 12.52 3.55 1.26
CA VAL A 64 11.58 3.16 0.20
C VAL A 64 11.83 3.92 -1.10
N PHE A 65 12.06 5.24 -1.01
CA PHE A 65 12.07 6.12 -2.19
C PHE A 65 13.47 6.51 -2.67
N TYR A 66 14.52 6.32 -1.86
CA TYR A 66 15.89 6.64 -2.23
C TYR A 66 16.76 5.37 -2.25
N GLU A 67 17.65 5.28 -3.21
CA GLU A 67 18.57 4.15 -3.37
C GLU A 67 19.81 4.37 -2.49
N GLY A 68 19.85 3.78 -1.29
CA GLY A 68 20.95 3.98 -0.35
C GLY A 68 21.16 5.44 0.05
N GLY A 69 20.08 6.21 0.17
CA GLY A 69 20.12 7.64 0.48
C GLY A 69 20.32 8.55 -0.74
N SER A 70 20.54 7.97 -1.92
CA SER A 70 20.71 8.71 -3.18
C SER A 70 19.40 8.82 -3.94
N LEU A 71 19.28 9.89 -4.73
CA LEU A 71 18.13 10.08 -5.63
C LEU A 71 18.05 8.93 -6.65
N PRO A 72 16.90 8.29 -6.83
CA PRO A 72 16.73 7.26 -7.82
C PRO A 72 16.86 7.82 -9.25
N ARG A 73 17.29 7.00 -10.18
CA ARG A 73 17.32 7.40 -11.58
C ARG A 73 15.95 7.23 -12.21
N PRO A 74 15.52 8.12 -13.14
CA PRO A 74 14.35 7.89 -13.95
C PRO A 74 14.37 6.51 -14.62
N GLY A 75 13.28 5.77 -14.52
CA GLY A 75 13.17 4.39 -15.01
C GLY A 75 13.66 3.30 -14.05
N ALA A 76 14.36 3.63 -12.96
CA ALA A 76 14.65 2.66 -11.90
C ALA A 76 13.35 2.14 -11.27
N LEU A 77 13.33 0.89 -10.82
CA LEU A 77 12.11 0.29 -10.29
C LEU A 77 11.95 0.59 -8.80
N LEU A 78 10.82 1.22 -8.45
CA LEU A 78 10.35 1.36 -7.07
C LEU A 78 9.65 0.07 -6.64
N VAL A 79 10.32 -0.77 -5.88
CA VAL A 79 9.76 -2.00 -5.30
C VAL A 79 9.36 -1.76 -3.87
N GLN A 80 8.11 -2.09 -3.52
CA GLN A 80 7.55 -1.88 -2.18
C GLN A 80 7.12 -3.22 -1.55
N ALA A 81 8.07 -4.07 -1.21
CA ALA A 81 7.80 -5.40 -0.66
C ALA A 81 6.97 -5.34 0.64
N GLY A 82 7.20 -4.37 1.50
CA GLY A 82 6.43 -4.13 2.73
C GLY A 82 4.96 -3.84 2.44
N LEU A 83 4.68 -2.97 1.46
CA LEU A 83 3.31 -2.68 1.00
C LEU A 83 2.67 -3.94 0.41
N ALA A 84 3.37 -4.66 -0.46
CA ALA A 84 2.86 -5.90 -1.05
C ALA A 84 2.46 -6.92 0.01
N ASN A 85 3.29 -7.11 1.05
CA ASN A 85 2.99 -8.00 2.16
C ASN A 85 1.76 -7.55 2.96
N THR A 86 1.61 -6.25 3.20
CA THR A 86 0.42 -5.71 3.88
C THR A 86 -0.84 -5.97 3.07
N LEU A 87 -0.83 -5.70 1.77
CA LEU A 87 -1.97 -5.93 0.87
C LEU A 87 -2.33 -7.43 0.78
N LYS A 88 -1.33 -8.32 0.74
CA LYS A 88 -1.56 -9.77 0.77
C LYS A 88 -2.18 -10.24 2.07
N ARG A 89 -1.76 -9.70 3.21
CA ARG A 89 -2.36 -10.01 4.52
C ARG A 89 -3.83 -9.60 4.57
N LEU A 90 -4.18 -8.42 4.04
CA LEU A 90 -5.58 -7.99 3.90
C LEU A 90 -6.41 -8.98 3.09
N ALA A 91 -5.94 -9.36 1.91
CA ALA A 91 -6.61 -10.33 1.05
C ALA A 91 -6.73 -11.72 1.70
N SER A 92 -5.69 -12.17 2.41
CA SER A 92 -5.70 -13.47 3.10
C SER A 92 -6.69 -13.51 4.25
N ALA A 93 -6.85 -12.40 4.99
CA ALA A 93 -7.79 -12.31 6.08
C ALA A 93 -9.27 -12.41 5.60
N GLU A 94 -9.57 -11.82 4.44
CA GLU A 94 -10.88 -12.01 3.79
C GLU A 94 -11.15 -13.51 3.51
N ASN A 95 -10.17 -14.22 2.95
CA ASN A 95 -10.31 -15.63 2.61
C ASN A 95 -10.44 -16.53 3.84
N SER A 96 -9.79 -16.16 4.95
CA SER A 96 -9.78 -16.97 6.20
C SER A 96 -11.10 -16.87 6.97
N ALA A 97 -11.86 -15.81 6.79
CA ALA A 97 -13.16 -15.62 7.43
C ALA A 97 -14.25 -16.39 6.64
N SER A 98 -14.16 -17.72 6.67
CA SER A 98 -14.92 -18.64 5.86
C SER A 98 -16.43 -18.39 5.84
N GLY A 99 -17.01 -18.34 4.64
CA GLY A 99 -18.43 -18.44 4.34
C GLY A 99 -19.22 -17.13 4.32
N ASN A 100 -18.65 -16.00 4.68
CA ASN A 100 -19.30 -14.70 4.56
C ASN A 100 -18.31 -13.63 4.09
N ARG A 101 -18.45 -13.19 2.85
CA ARG A 101 -17.62 -12.14 2.23
C ARG A 101 -17.50 -10.90 3.11
N LEU A 102 -18.58 -10.45 3.72
CA LEU A 102 -18.58 -9.24 4.56
C LEU A 102 -17.77 -9.41 5.84
N LYS A 103 -17.85 -10.57 6.49
CA LYS A 103 -16.99 -10.88 7.65
C LYS A 103 -15.51 -10.93 7.27
N GLY A 104 -15.21 -11.48 6.09
CA GLY A 104 -13.85 -11.53 5.58
C GLY A 104 -13.24 -10.15 5.36
N LEU A 105 -13.98 -9.25 4.72
CA LEU A 105 -13.55 -7.88 4.49
C LEU A 105 -13.20 -7.17 5.81
N ARG A 106 -14.06 -7.28 6.84
CA ARG A 106 -13.84 -6.66 8.15
C ARG A 106 -12.72 -7.33 8.95
N ALA A 107 -12.54 -8.64 8.82
CA ALA A 107 -11.41 -9.34 9.44
C ALA A 107 -10.07 -8.86 8.87
N GLY A 108 -9.98 -8.59 7.56
CA GLY A 108 -8.82 -8.02 6.92
C GLY A 108 -8.45 -6.66 7.48
N GLU A 109 -9.43 -5.79 7.65
CA GLU A 109 -9.25 -4.47 8.24
C GLU A 109 -8.67 -4.54 9.68
N ALA A 110 -9.24 -5.39 10.53
CA ALA A 110 -8.78 -5.55 11.90
C ALA A 110 -7.34 -6.08 11.99
N GLN A 111 -6.97 -7.05 11.16
CA GLN A 111 -5.61 -7.61 11.13
C GLN A 111 -4.56 -6.62 10.61
N ALA A 112 -4.94 -5.70 9.74
CA ALA A 112 -4.03 -4.68 9.23
C ALA A 112 -3.84 -3.50 10.20
N GLY A 113 -4.57 -3.46 11.33
CA GLY A 113 -4.51 -2.38 12.31
C GLY A 113 -5.20 -1.09 11.85
N PHE A 114 -6.06 -1.17 10.83
CA PHE A 114 -6.84 -0.03 10.33
C PHE A 114 -8.23 0.07 10.97
N GLY A 115 -8.62 -0.89 11.81
CA GLY A 115 -9.89 -0.88 12.52
C GLY A 115 -9.98 0.30 13.49
N SER A 116 -11.14 0.91 13.55
CA SER A 116 -11.47 2.04 14.43
C SER A 116 -11.10 1.76 15.89
N ARG A 117 -10.33 2.66 16.46
CA ARG A 117 -10.26 2.80 17.90
C ARG A 117 -11.52 3.53 18.40
#